data_ee281f48b36d06a128273664489a9557
#
_entry.id   ee281f48b36d06a128273664489a9557
#
_cell.length_a   1.000
_cell.length_b   1.000
_cell.length_c   1.000
_cell.angle_alpha   90.00
_cell.angle_beta   90.00
_cell.angle_gamma   90.00
#
_symmetry.space_group_name_H-M   'P 1'
#
loop_
_entity.id
_entity.type
_entity.pdbx_description
1 polymer ?
#
loop_
_entity_poly.entity_id
_entity_poly.type
_entity_poly.pdbx_seq_one_letter_code
_entity_poly.pdbx_strand_id
1 'polypeptide(L)'
;MKHIELQRVAPADIEARSMELIGRELGERVFPAEQLPVVKRVIHTTADFEYADSLLFSAGAVEAGVAAIRQGCTIVTDTQMAFSGVNKRVLEKFGGRAVCFMSDPDVAAEAKARGETRATVSMERAARLEGPLVLAIGNAPTALVRACELIDAG
;
A
#
# COMPACT_ATOMS: atom_id res chain seq x y z
N MET A 1 13.44 -23.84 29.65
CA MET A 1 13.35 -22.90 28.55
C MET A 1 14.11 -23.49 27.36
N LYS A 2 13.47 -23.68 26.18
CA LYS A 2 14.20 -24.10 24.98
C LYS A 2 15.08 -22.91 24.54
N HIS A 3 16.39 -23.14 24.45
CA HIS A 3 17.30 -22.16 23.86
C HIS A 3 16.92 -21.96 22.38
N ILE A 4 16.53 -20.76 22.01
CA ILE A 4 16.32 -20.39 20.62
C ILE A 4 17.70 -20.03 20.07
N GLU A 5 18.24 -20.87 19.18
CA GLU A 5 19.44 -20.52 18.42
C GLU A 5 19.07 -19.52 17.31
N LEU A 6 19.54 -18.29 17.46
CA LEU A 6 19.37 -17.28 16.42
C LEU A 6 20.37 -17.54 15.29
N GLN A 7 19.86 -17.77 14.10
CA GLN A 7 20.71 -17.85 12.89
C GLN A 7 21.31 -16.46 12.60
N ARG A 8 22.63 -16.41 12.49
CA ARG A 8 23.30 -15.19 12.05
C ARG A 8 23.21 -15.10 10.52
N VAL A 9 22.44 -14.13 10.04
CA VAL A 9 22.29 -13.81 8.60
C VAL A 9 22.87 -12.43 8.35
N ALA A 10 23.65 -12.26 7.28
CA ALA A 10 24.17 -10.95 6.93
C ALA A 10 22.99 -10.00 6.58
N PRO A 11 23.05 -8.70 6.97
CA PRO A 11 21.96 -7.77 6.74
C PRO A 11 21.46 -7.71 5.28
N ALA A 12 22.36 -7.86 4.32
CA ALA A 12 22.02 -7.87 2.89
C ALA A 12 21.17 -9.09 2.47
N ASP A 13 21.25 -10.19 3.21
CA ASP A 13 20.61 -11.46 2.87
C ASP A 13 19.31 -11.70 3.64
N ILE A 14 19.00 -10.85 4.63
CA ILE A 14 17.82 -11.02 5.51
C ILE A 14 16.54 -11.10 4.70
N GLU A 15 16.34 -10.19 3.76
CA GLU A 15 15.14 -10.16 2.94
C GLU A 15 15.01 -11.39 2.05
N ALA A 16 16.07 -11.75 1.34
CA ALA A 16 16.10 -12.93 0.48
C ALA A 16 15.82 -14.21 1.28
N ARG A 17 16.43 -14.35 2.45
CA ARG A 17 16.21 -15.48 3.34
C ARG A 17 14.77 -15.55 3.85
N SER A 18 14.20 -14.41 4.21
CA SER A 18 12.80 -14.34 4.62
C SER A 18 11.85 -14.76 3.49
N MET A 19 12.05 -14.26 2.27
CA MET A 19 11.24 -14.64 1.11
C MET A 19 11.34 -16.14 0.77
N GLU A 20 12.52 -16.75 0.99
CA GLU A 20 12.71 -18.19 0.84
C GLU A 20 11.92 -18.98 1.90
N LEU A 21 12.04 -18.59 3.17
CA LEU A 21 11.30 -19.21 4.28
C LEU A 21 9.79 -19.10 4.07
N ILE A 22 9.28 -17.93 3.74
CA ILE A 22 7.86 -17.74 3.43
C ILE A 22 7.43 -18.65 2.28
N GLY A 23 8.24 -18.76 1.24
CA GLY A 23 7.94 -19.66 0.12
C GLY A 23 7.83 -21.12 0.52
N ARG A 24 8.63 -21.58 1.47
CA ARG A 24 8.54 -22.96 2.01
C ARG A 24 7.31 -23.15 2.88
N GLU A 25 7.02 -22.18 3.75
CA GLU A 25 5.85 -22.24 4.66
C GLU A 25 4.52 -22.13 3.91
N LEU A 26 4.47 -21.46 2.76
CA LEU A 26 3.30 -21.40 1.89
C LEU A 26 2.96 -22.80 1.32
N GLY A 27 3.96 -23.70 1.23
CA GLY A 27 3.76 -25.09 0.83
C GLY A 27 3.17 -25.22 -0.57
N GLU A 28 2.10 -26.01 -0.70
CA GLU A 28 1.43 -26.30 -1.96
C GLU A 28 0.41 -25.23 -2.42
N ARG A 29 0.28 -24.12 -1.68
CA ARG A 29 -0.62 -23.03 -2.08
C ARG A 29 -0.19 -22.45 -3.43
N VAL A 30 -1.13 -22.38 -4.35
CA VAL A 30 -0.91 -21.88 -5.71
C VAL A 30 -1.44 -20.44 -5.82
N PHE A 31 -0.59 -19.55 -6.28
CA PHE A 31 -0.94 -18.17 -6.56
C PHE A 31 -0.61 -17.83 -8.02
N PRO A 32 -1.36 -16.93 -8.66
CA PRO A 32 -0.91 -16.31 -9.89
C PRO A 32 0.50 -15.72 -9.75
N ALA A 33 1.31 -15.88 -10.80
CA ALA A 33 2.73 -15.49 -10.73
C ALA A 33 2.95 -14.02 -10.35
N GLU A 34 2.06 -13.14 -10.80
CA GLU A 34 2.07 -11.71 -10.52
C GLU A 34 1.66 -11.37 -9.08
N GLN A 35 0.80 -12.18 -8.45
CA GLN A 35 0.30 -11.95 -7.09
C GLN A 35 1.25 -12.48 -6.01
N LEU A 36 1.95 -13.58 -6.28
CA LEU A 36 2.83 -14.23 -5.31
C LEU A 36 3.87 -13.28 -4.66
N PRO A 37 4.54 -12.37 -5.40
CA PRO A 37 5.45 -11.41 -4.79
C PRO A 37 4.76 -10.47 -3.80
N VAL A 38 3.51 -10.06 -4.07
CA VAL A 38 2.72 -9.19 -3.19
C VAL A 38 2.35 -9.95 -1.92
N VAL A 39 1.81 -11.17 -2.05
CA VAL A 39 1.47 -12.05 -0.91
C VAL A 39 2.69 -12.25 -0.01
N LYS A 40 3.84 -12.64 -0.58
CA LYS A 40 5.08 -12.80 0.18
C LYS A 40 5.53 -11.52 0.88
N ARG A 41 5.36 -10.35 0.25
CA ARG A 41 5.71 -9.06 0.84
C ARG A 41 4.81 -8.71 2.03
N VAL A 42 3.52 -8.97 1.93
CA VAL A 42 2.58 -8.77 3.04
C VAL A 42 2.95 -9.66 4.21
N ILE A 43 3.15 -10.96 3.98
CA ILE A 43 3.56 -11.92 5.03
C ILE A 43 4.92 -11.52 5.64
N HIS A 44 5.89 -11.12 4.82
CA HIS A 44 7.18 -10.64 5.32
C HIS A 44 7.05 -9.47 6.29
N THR A 45 6.13 -8.56 6.01
CA THR A 45 5.94 -7.34 6.81
C THR A 45 5.15 -7.61 8.10
N THR A 46 4.17 -8.51 8.04
CA THR A 46 3.23 -8.78 9.14
C THR A 46 3.61 -9.98 9.98
N ALA A 47 4.44 -10.89 9.45
CA ALA A 47 4.69 -12.24 9.97
C ALA A 47 3.41 -13.08 10.11
N ASP A 48 2.36 -12.76 9.36
CA ASP A 48 1.05 -13.39 9.42
C ASP A 48 0.73 -14.11 8.10
N PHE A 49 0.59 -15.43 8.17
CA PHE A 49 0.31 -16.29 7.03
C PHE A 49 -1.17 -16.36 6.67
N GLU A 50 -2.09 -15.86 7.52
CA GLU A 50 -3.51 -15.78 7.18
C GLU A 50 -3.76 -14.85 5.98
N TYR A 51 -2.86 -13.92 5.72
CA TYR A 51 -2.92 -13.10 4.50
C TYR A 51 -2.82 -13.91 3.20
N ALA A 52 -2.24 -15.10 3.22
CA ALA A 52 -2.23 -15.97 2.05
C ALA A 52 -3.64 -16.39 1.62
N ASP A 53 -4.58 -16.45 2.56
CA ASP A 53 -5.94 -16.91 2.35
C ASP A 53 -6.95 -15.75 2.32
N SER A 54 -6.60 -14.58 2.88
CA SER A 54 -7.50 -13.44 3.02
C SER A 54 -7.27 -12.29 2.04
N LEU A 55 -6.10 -12.23 1.37
CA LEU A 55 -5.85 -11.21 0.36
C LEU A 55 -6.74 -11.42 -0.88
N LEU A 56 -7.41 -10.35 -1.28
CA LEU A 56 -8.24 -10.32 -2.48
C LEU A 56 -7.63 -9.37 -3.52
N PHE A 57 -7.58 -9.84 -4.76
CA PHE A 57 -7.10 -9.07 -5.89
C PHE A 57 -8.20 -8.96 -6.94
N SER A 58 -8.54 -7.77 -7.36
CA SER A 58 -9.36 -7.60 -8.56
C SER A 58 -8.55 -8.01 -9.80
N ALA A 59 -9.26 -8.38 -10.87
CA ALA A 59 -8.61 -8.80 -12.11
C ALA A 59 -7.68 -7.70 -12.64
N GLY A 60 -6.42 -8.08 -12.92
CA GLY A 60 -5.40 -7.16 -13.45
C GLY A 60 -4.87 -6.12 -12.44
N ALA A 61 -5.21 -6.22 -11.16
CA ALA A 61 -4.84 -5.18 -10.16
C ALA A 61 -3.33 -5.02 -10.01
N VAL A 62 -2.59 -6.14 -10.01
CA VAL A 62 -1.12 -6.10 -9.84
C VAL A 62 -0.46 -5.49 -11.06
N GLU A 63 -0.88 -5.89 -12.26
CA GLU A 63 -0.38 -5.35 -13.53
C GLU A 63 -0.69 -3.86 -13.66
N ALA A 64 -1.92 -3.45 -13.32
CA ALA A 64 -2.32 -2.05 -13.31
C ALA A 64 -1.47 -1.22 -12.33
N GLY A 65 -1.25 -1.74 -11.12
CA GLY A 65 -0.40 -1.10 -10.12
C GLY A 65 1.05 -0.95 -10.59
N VAL A 66 1.63 -2.00 -11.18
CA VAL A 66 2.98 -1.96 -11.75
C VAL A 66 3.06 -0.95 -12.91
N ALA A 67 2.05 -0.93 -13.79
CA ALA A 67 1.99 0.02 -14.90
C ALA A 67 1.90 1.47 -14.39
N ALA A 68 1.04 1.73 -13.40
CA ALA A 68 0.92 3.05 -12.78
C ALA A 68 2.25 3.54 -12.18
N ILE A 69 2.96 2.67 -11.44
CA ILE A 69 4.28 3.02 -10.88
C ILE A 69 5.27 3.36 -11.99
N ARG A 70 5.33 2.55 -13.05
CA ARG A 70 6.24 2.76 -14.18
C ARG A 70 5.95 4.04 -14.96
N GLN A 71 4.71 4.50 -14.94
CA GLN A 71 4.26 5.76 -15.56
C GLN A 71 4.43 6.98 -14.64
N GLY A 72 5.03 6.81 -13.46
CA GLY A 72 5.27 7.91 -12.55
C GLY A 72 4.03 8.33 -11.76
N CYS A 73 3.29 7.38 -11.21
CA CYS A 73 2.08 7.64 -10.45
C CYS A 73 2.29 8.49 -9.19
N THR A 74 1.21 9.13 -8.74
CA THR A 74 1.14 9.67 -7.39
C THR A 74 0.50 8.62 -6.46
N ILE A 75 1.22 8.21 -5.40
CA ILE A 75 0.65 7.40 -4.33
C ILE A 75 0.08 8.32 -3.27
N VAL A 76 -1.24 8.26 -3.05
CA VAL A 76 -1.93 9.04 -2.02
C VAL A 76 -2.24 8.12 -0.84
N THR A 77 -1.82 8.51 0.36
CA THR A 77 -2.06 7.73 1.58
C THR A 77 -3.07 8.41 2.49
N ASP A 78 -3.85 7.61 3.22
CA ASP A 78 -4.82 8.09 4.20
C ASP A 78 -4.20 8.39 5.58
N THR A 79 -2.93 8.06 5.79
CA THR A 79 -2.20 8.35 7.04
C THR A 79 -0.76 8.75 6.78
N GLN A 80 -0.19 9.54 7.70
CA GLN A 80 1.25 9.87 7.68
C GLN A 80 2.12 8.63 7.92
N MET A 81 1.61 7.63 8.65
CA MET A 81 2.32 6.38 8.88
C MET A 81 2.48 5.60 7.56
N ALA A 82 1.40 5.44 6.80
CA ALA A 82 1.46 4.80 5.48
C ALA A 82 2.37 5.60 4.52
N PHE A 83 2.27 6.93 4.52
CA PHE A 83 3.16 7.81 3.76
C PHE A 83 4.64 7.59 4.09
N SER A 84 4.96 7.41 5.38
CA SER A 84 6.34 7.14 5.82
C SER A 84 6.83 5.78 5.33
N GLY A 85 5.93 4.79 5.18
CA GLY A 85 6.23 3.45 4.69
C GLY A 85 6.48 3.37 3.18
N VAL A 86 6.05 4.34 2.39
CA VAL A 86 6.30 4.35 0.93
C VAL A 86 7.78 4.55 0.64
N ASN A 87 8.36 3.68 -0.18
CA ASN A 87 9.73 3.82 -0.65
C ASN A 87 9.84 4.92 -1.72
N LYS A 88 9.88 6.17 -1.26
CA LYS A 88 9.92 7.37 -2.12
C LYS A 88 11.10 7.36 -3.06
N ARG A 89 12.28 6.93 -2.58
CA ARG A 89 13.51 6.86 -3.39
C ARG A 89 13.35 5.95 -4.61
N VAL A 90 12.64 4.83 -4.47
CA VAL A 90 12.37 3.94 -5.60
C VAL A 90 11.31 4.54 -6.50
N LEU A 91 10.24 5.10 -5.93
CA LEU A 91 9.15 5.73 -6.68
C LEU A 91 9.64 6.89 -7.56
N GLU A 92 10.52 7.74 -7.02
CA GLU A 92 11.15 8.86 -7.74
C GLU A 92 11.94 8.43 -8.97
N LYS A 93 12.53 7.23 -9.00
CA LYS A 93 13.23 6.71 -10.19
C LYS A 93 12.31 6.53 -11.39
N PHE A 94 11.00 6.39 -11.15
CA PHE A 94 9.97 6.29 -12.18
C PHE A 94 9.25 7.62 -12.42
N GLY A 95 9.70 8.72 -11.80
CA GLY A 95 9.05 10.03 -11.89
C GLY A 95 7.80 10.15 -11.01
N GLY A 96 7.54 9.15 -10.15
CA GLY A 96 6.39 9.16 -9.23
C GLY A 96 6.69 9.87 -7.91
N ARG A 97 5.62 10.10 -7.16
CA ARG A 97 5.69 10.72 -5.83
C ARG A 97 4.66 10.15 -4.88
N ALA A 98 4.89 10.31 -3.58
CA ALA A 98 3.89 10.02 -2.56
C ALA A 98 3.40 11.32 -1.91
N VAL A 99 2.13 11.37 -1.52
CA VAL A 99 1.52 12.48 -0.81
C VAL A 99 0.56 11.99 0.27
N CYS A 100 0.36 12.80 1.31
CA CYS A 100 -0.65 12.58 2.34
C CYS A 100 -1.20 13.95 2.77
N PHE A 101 -2.45 14.21 2.48
CA PHE A 101 -3.10 15.50 2.73
C PHE A 101 -3.67 15.64 4.15
N MET A 102 -3.65 14.59 4.95
CA MET A 102 -4.30 14.54 6.27
C MET A 102 -3.81 15.57 7.28
N SER A 103 -2.58 16.07 7.11
CA SER A 103 -1.98 17.07 8.00
C SER A 103 -2.03 18.49 7.41
N ASP A 104 -2.57 18.67 6.21
CA ASP A 104 -2.63 19.96 5.56
C ASP A 104 -3.62 20.88 6.29
N PRO A 105 -3.23 22.12 6.66
CA PRO A 105 -4.10 23.03 7.40
C PRO A 105 -5.38 23.42 6.65
N ASP A 106 -5.32 23.55 5.34
CA ASP A 106 -6.45 23.86 4.47
C ASP A 106 -7.45 22.69 4.39
N VAL A 107 -6.98 21.44 4.35
CA VAL A 107 -7.82 20.25 4.44
C VAL A 107 -8.53 20.19 5.79
N ALA A 108 -7.82 20.52 6.87
CA ALA A 108 -8.42 20.57 8.21
C ALA A 108 -9.50 21.66 8.32
N ALA A 109 -9.25 22.84 7.75
CA ALA A 109 -10.19 23.96 7.74
C ALA A 109 -11.45 23.63 6.89
N GLU A 110 -11.27 23.07 5.69
CA GLU A 110 -12.35 22.68 4.81
C GLU A 110 -13.21 21.59 5.45
N ALA A 111 -12.61 20.53 6.01
CA ALA A 111 -13.31 19.47 6.69
C ALA A 111 -14.19 20.01 7.83
N LYS A 112 -13.64 20.91 8.64
CA LYS A 112 -14.38 21.56 9.73
C LYS A 112 -15.54 22.41 9.21
N ALA A 113 -15.34 23.19 8.16
CA ALA A 113 -16.37 24.08 7.59
C ALA A 113 -17.54 23.29 6.98
N ARG A 114 -17.25 22.12 6.42
CA ARG A 114 -18.25 21.25 5.77
C ARG A 114 -18.89 20.21 6.72
N GLY A 115 -18.37 20.06 7.95
CA GLY A 115 -18.79 19.00 8.86
C GLY A 115 -18.38 17.59 8.38
N GLU A 116 -17.31 17.51 7.58
CA GLU A 116 -16.77 16.30 6.98
C GLU A 116 -15.49 15.82 7.69
N THR A 117 -15.05 14.60 7.36
CA THR A 117 -13.75 14.13 7.83
C THR A 117 -12.62 14.66 6.96
N ARG A 118 -11.42 14.83 7.53
CA ARG A 118 -10.23 15.16 6.74
C ARG A 118 -9.94 14.09 5.67
N ALA A 119 -10.29 12.84 5.97
CA ALA A 119 -10.10 11.73 5.04
C ALA A 119 -10.97 11.88 3.80
N THR A 120 -12.24 12.28 3.95
CA THR A 120 -13.15 12.61 2.84
C THR A 120 -12.55 13.72 1.97
N VAL A 121 -12.17 14.85 2.57
CA VAL A 121 -11.60 15.99 1.85
C VAL A 121 -10.26 15.62 1.18
N SER A 122 -9.45 14.78 1.83
CA SER A 122 -8.18 14.29 1.25
C SER A 122 -8.39 13.48 -0.03
N MET A 123 -9.43 12.63 -0.08
CA MET A 123 -9.74 11.84 -1.29
C MET A 123 -10.28 12.73 -2.40
N GLU A 124 -11.11 13.73 -2.09
CA GLU A 124 -11.56 14.72 -3.08
C GLU A 124 -10.40 15.52 -3.67
N ARG A 125 -9.41 15.82 -2.84
CA ARG A 125 -8.17 16.48 -3.30
C ARG A 125 -7.33 15.54 -4.17
N ALA A 126 -7.26 14.27 -3.80
CA ALA A 126 -6.57 13.25 -4.59
C ALA A 126 -7.18 13.10 -5.98
N ALA A 127 -8.50 13.11 -6.10
CA ALA A 127 -9.20 13.00 -7.39
C ALA A 127 -8.94 14.16 -8.36
N ARG A 128 -8.41 15.29 -7.88
CA ARG A 128 -8.03 16.45 -8.72
C ARG A 128 -6.59 16.38 -9.21
N LEU A 129 -5.83 15.36 -8.79
CA LEU A 129 -4.44 15.19 -9.26
C LEU A 129 -4.44 14.64 -10.67
N GLU A 130 -3.53 15.15 -11.48
CA GLU A 130 -3.34 14.65 -12.84
C GLU A 130 -2.43 13.40 -12.86
N GLY A 131 -2.67 12.55 -13.85
CA GLY A 131 -1.89 11.33 -14.07
C GLY A 131 -2.35 10.12 -13.28
N PRO A 132 -1.60 9.01 -13.33
CA PRO A 132 -1.97 7.77 -12.66
C PRO A 132 -1.95 7.93 -11.14
N LEU A 133 -2.97 7.41 -10.47
CA LEU A 133 -3.11 7.43 -9.01
C LEU A 133 -3.09 6.02 -8.43
N VAL A 134 -2.46 5.89 -7.27
CA VAL A 134 -2.58 4.72 -6.40
C VAL A 134 -3.05 5.20 -5.03
N LEU A 135 -4.22 4.78 -4.59
CA LEU A 135 -4.77 5.13 -3.27
C LEU A 135 -4.39 4.02 -2.27
N ALA A 136 -3.59 4.36 -1.28
CA ALA A 136 -3.19 3.46 -0.20
C ALA A 136 -3.98 3.80 1.05
N ILE A 137 -5.13 3.13 1.22
CA ILE A 137 -6.07 3.35 2.31
C ILE A 137 -6.00 2.16 3.26
N GLY A 138 -5.58 2.39 4.49
CA GLY A 138 -5.39 1.34 5.49
C GLY A 138 -6.01 1.63 6.85
N ASN A 139 -6.53 2.87 7.07
CA ASN A 139 -7.02 3.26 8.40
C ASN A 139 -8.36 3.99 8.38
N ALA A 140 -8.64 4.82 7.40
CA ALA A 140 -9.82 5.68 7.40
C ALA A 140 -10.95 5.10 6.54
N PRO A 141 -12.02 4.50 7.13
CA PRO A 141 -13.15 3.99 6.35
C PRO A 141 -13.81 5.08 5.47
N THR A 142 -13.85 6.32 5.96
CA THR A 142 -14.41 7.45 5.20
C THR A 142 -13.57 7.81 3.97
N ALA A 143 -12.26 7.57 3.98
CA ALA A 143 -11.42 7.70 2.80
C ALA A 143 -11.80 6.65 1.74
N LEU A 144 -11.99 5.40 2.15
CA LEU A 144 -12.37 4.33 1.22
C LEU A 144 -13.74 4.57 0.60
N VAL A 145 -14.75 4.88 1.42
CA VAL A 145 -16.11 5.18 0.94
C VAL A 145 -16.06 6.32 -0.07
N ARG A 146 -15.37 7.43 0.28
CA ARG A 146 -15.29 8.59 -0.62
C ARG A 146 -14.53 8.28 -1.92
N ALA A 147 -13.47 7.51 -1.84
CA ALA A 147 -12.75 7.07 -3.03
C ALA A 147 -13.65 6.25 -3.98
N CYS A 148 -14.45 5.31 -3.46
CA CYS A 148 -15.39 4.55 -4.25
C CYS A 148 -16.44 5.47 -4.91
N GLU A 149 -17.05 6.38 -4.15
CA GLU A 149 -18.03 7.36 -4.68
C GLU A 149 -17.45 8.20 -5.83
N LEU A 150 -16.18 8.64 -5.69
CA LEU A 150 -15.52 9.44 -6.72
C LEU A 150 -15.23 8.62 -7.98
N ILE A 151 -14.85 7.36 -7.82
CA ILE A 151 -14.62 6.44 -8.96
C ILE A 151 -15.92 6.16 -9.70
N ASP A 152 -17.02 5.93 -8.97
CA ASP A 152 -18.34 5.66 -9.56
C ASP A 152 -18.92 6.89 -10.28
N ALA A 153 -18.53 8.09 -9.87
CA ALA A 153 -18.98 9.33 -10.47
C ALA A 153 -18.20 9.73 -11.75
N GLY A 154 -17.05 9.09 -12.03
CA GLY A 154 -16.18 9.36 -13.20
C GLY A 154 -15.15 10.42 -12.87
#